data_46b8fd555d536bc2cafbdaab3536bf6a
#
_entry.id   46b8fd555d536bc2cafbdaab3536bf6a
#
_cell.length_a   1.000
_cell.length_b   1.000
_cell.length_c   1.000
_cell.angle_alpha   90.00
_cell.angle_beta   90.00
_cell.angle_gamma   90.00
#
_symmetry.space_group_name_H-M   'P 1'
#
loop_
_entity.id
_entity.type
_entity.pdbx_description
1 polymer ?
#
loop_
_entity_poly.entity_id
_entity_poly.type
_entity_poly.pdbx_seq_one_letter_code
_entity_poly.pdbx_strand_id
1 'polypeptide(L)'
;MSEPINSQPSSAQPQPATDAYLNEPESVGAWLIRMVKGILVGIGFILPGLSGGVLAVIFRVYDPIIRFLAKPFHRFGRNVLYFIPIGIGAVIGIVLFSIVVDAAFGRFAAQFICLFIGFVVGTFPSLYRQAGKQGRNPTHWIIFAAAAVVIFVIMLVGGQSMIDATPNWFIWLGSGALIGLGVIVPGMSPSNFLIYFGLYDKMAAGIKDFDFGVIIPLVLGLIVCVLVFAKAAAWAFDHYYAGMYHFILGMVVGSSLAIFPTVVFPSFTASGLADARLSLPVALVFAVALFIVGTIASWLFSRLEDRVSVQREAIESAAG
;
A
#
# COMPACT_ATOMS: atom_id res chain seq x y z
N MET A 1 -57.62 14.34 -42.45
CA MET A 1 -56.19 14.69 -42.48
C MET A 1 -55.74 14.85 -41.05
N SER A 2 -55.19 13.81 -40.45
CA SER A 2 -54.70 13.76 -39.09
C SER A 2 -53.20 13.44 -39.13
N GLU A 3 -52.40 14.45 -38.73
CA GLU A 3 -50.96 14.31 -38.61
C GLU A 3 -50.57 13.31 -37.50
N PRO A 4 -49.56 12.43 -37.70
CA PRO A 4 -49.08 11.58 -36.64
C PRO A 4 -48.06 12.35 -35.78
N ILE A 5 -48.34 12.46 -34.50
CA ILE A 5 -47.45 12.96 -33.47
C ILE A 5 -46.31 11.92 -33.32
N ASN A 6 -45.16 12.23 -33.87
CA ASN A 6 -43.94 11.46 -33.73
C ASN A 6 -43.21 11.95 -32.43
N SER A 7 -43.61 11.40 -31.27
CA SER A 7 -42.85 11.55 -30.01
C SER A 7 -41.80 10.43 -29.91
N GLN A 8 -40.64 10.66 -30.51
CA GLN A 8 -39.46 9.87 -30.16
C GLN A 8 -39.10 10.16 -28.71
N PRO A 9 -38.95 9.14 -27.83
CA PRO A 9 -38.34 9.34 -26.53
C PRO A 9 -36.91 9.75 -26.73
N SER A 10 -36.58 10.94 -26.28
CA SER A 10 -35.21 11.42 -26.17
C SER A 10 -34.38 10.36 -25.45
N SER A 11 -33.53 9.67 -26.22
CA SER A 11 -32.47 8.83 -25.67
C SER A 11 -31.52 9.75 -24.91
N ALA A 12 -31.78 9.94 -23.63
CA ALA A 12 -30.83 10.52 -22.72
C ALA A 12 -29.61 9.59 -22.70
N GLN A 13 -28.63 9.93 -23.53
CA GLN A 13 -27.32 9.29 -23.43
C GLN A 13 -26.87 9.41 -21.95
N PRO A 14 -26.37 8.31 -21.34
CA PRO A 14 -25.80 8.39 -20.02
C PRO A 14 -24.73 9.49 -20.04
N GLN A 15 -24.96 10.57 -19.35
CA GLN A 15 -23.95 11.63 -19.23
C GLN A 15 -22.70 10.97 -18.65
N PRO A 16 -21.53 11.13 -19.29
CA PRO A 16 -20.29 10.61 -18.73
C PRO A 16 -20.20 11.11 -17.30
N ALA A 17 -19.92 10.19 -16.37
CA ALA A 17 -19.92 10.43 -14.94
C ALA A 17 -19.18 11.75 -14.64
N THR A 18 -19.99 12.76 -14.43
CA THR A 18 -19.58 14.16 -14.31
C THR A 18 -18.65 14.32 -13.11
N ASP A 19 -17.76 15.31 -13.14
CA ASP A 19 -16.90 15.76 -12.03
C ASP A 19 -17.74 16.18 -10.81
N ALA A 20 -18.65 15.31 -10.38
CA ALA A 20 -19.62 15.57 -9.32
C ALA A 20 -18.95 15.95 -8.00
N TYR A 21 -17.75 15.41 -7.76
CA TYR A 21 -16.93 15.75 -6.59
C TYR A 21 -16.46 17.22 -6.57
N LEU A 22 -16.39 17.88 -7.74
CA LEU A 22 -16.07 19.32 -7.86
C LEU A 22 -17.27 20.24 -7.64
N ASN A 23 -18.48 19.66 -7.57
CA ASN A 23 -19.72 20.41 -7.36
C ASN A 23 -20.17 20.34 -5.90
N GLU A 24 -19.46 19.62 -5.04
CA GLU A 24 -19.73 19.65 -3.59
C GLU A 24 -19.51 21.05 -3.04
N PRO A 25 -20.43 21.55 -2.18
CA PRO A 25 -20.30 22.90 -1.60
C PRO A 25 -19.01 22.97 -0.77
N GLU A 26 -18.20 23.97 -1.04
CA GLU A 26 -16.97 24.23 -0.28
C GLU A 26 -17.35 24.82 1.10
N SER A 27 -17.56 23.95 2.07
CA SER A 27 -17.73 24.30 3.47
C SER A 27 -16.47 23.93 4.25
N VAL A 28 -16.24 24.60 5.38
CA VAL A 28 -15.15 24.25 6.31
C VAL A 28 -15.27 22.79 6.75
N GLY A 29 -16.50 22.29 6.95
CA GLY A 29 -16.74 20.89 7.29
C GLY A 29 -16.31 19.92 6.18
N ALA A 30 -16.64 20.21 4.91
CA ALA A 30 -16.23 19.41 3.77
C ALA A 30 -14.69 19.40 3.61
N TRP A 31 -14.05 20.56 3.85
CA TRP A 31 -12.60 20.69 3.82
C TRP A 31 -11.94 19.82 4.91
N LEU A 32 -12.43 19.88 6.16
CA LEU A 32 -11.92 19.06 7.26
C LEU A 32 -12.13 17.57 7.03
N ILE A 33 -13.30 17.16 6.50
CA ILE A 33 -13.56 15.75 6.16
C ILE A 33 -12.58 15.27 5.10
N ARG A 34 -12.30 16.06 4.06
CA ARG A 34 -11.30 15.72 3.04
C ARG A 34 -9.89 15.60 3.64
N MET A 35 -9.53 16.48 4.57
CA MET A 35 -8.25 16.40 5.28
C MET A 35 -8.15 15.13 6.14
N VAL A 36 -9.19 14.77 6.88
CA VAL A 36 -9.23 13.52 7.66
C VAL A 36 -9.11 12.28 6.76
N LYS A 37 -9.81 12.27 5.62
CA LYS A 37 -9.63 11.20 4.61
C LYS A 37 -8.18 11.12 4.14
N GLY A 38 -7.55 12.27 3.89
CA GLY A 38 -6.13 12.35 3.55
C GLY A 38 -5.23 11.76 4.63
N ILE A 39 -5.45 12.10 5.91
CA ILE A 39 -4.69 11.56 7.05
C ILE A 39 -4.75 10.02 7.05
N LEU A 40 -5.94 9.45 6.93
CA LEU A 40 -6.14 8.00 6.94
C LEU A 40 -5.48 7.33 5.73
N VAL A 41 -5.58 7.92 4.55
CA VAL A 41 -4.90 7.43 3.34
C VAL A 41 -3.38 7.52 3.51
N GLY A 42 -2.86 8.62 4.07
CA GLY A 42 -1.43 8.81 4.35
C GLY A 42 -0.88 7.77 5.33
N ILE A 43 -1.61 7.47 6.40
CA ILE A 43 -1.27 6.39 7.33
C ILE A 43 -1.21 5.05 6.57
N GLY A 44 -2.17 4.78 5.69
CA GLY A 44 -2.20 3.54 4.90
C GLY A 44 -1.06 3.40 3.90
N PHE A 45 -0.41 4.48 3.48
CA PHE A 45 0.79 4.40 2.65
C PHE A 45 2.03 3.92 3.42
N ILE A 46 2.10 4.23 4.71
CA ILE A 46 3.22 3.81 5.56
C ILE A 46 2.92 2.46 6.23
N LEU A 47 1.67 2.22 6.64
CA LEU A 47 1.30 1.02 7.39
C LEU A 47 1.47 -0.25 6.54
N PRO A 48 2.35 -1.17 6.93
CA PRO A 48 2.52 -2.44 6.22
C PRO A 48 1.24 -3.27 6.19
N GLY A 49 0.97 -3.94 5.08
CA GLY A 49 -0.22 -4.79 4.93
C GLY A 49 -1.54 -4.04 4.74
N LEU A 50 -1.54 -2.72 4.77
CA LEU A 50 -2.65 -1.88 4.36
C LEU A 50 -2.24 -1.07 3.13
N SER A 51 -3.02 -1.15 2.07
CA SER A 51 -2.78 -0.35 0.88
C SER A 51 -3.43 1.03 1.04
N GLY A 52 -2.62 2.10 0.98
CA GLY A 52 -3.13 3.47 0.93
C GLY A 52 -4.09 3.69 -0.24
N GLY A 53 -3.87 2.99 -1.35
CA GLY A 53 -4.78 2.98 -2.51
C GLY A 53 -6.16 2.42 -2.16
N VAL A 54 -6.22 1.34 -1.39
CA VAL A 54 -7.49 0.76 -0.90
C VAL A 54 -8.23 1.73 0.02
N LEU A 55 -7.53 2.38 0.93
CA LEU A 55 -8.13 3.41 1.77
C LEU A 55 -8.64 4.59 0.92
N ALA A 56 -7.91 4.98 -0.13
CA ALA A 56 -8.38 6.00 -1.06
C ALA A 56 -9.70 5.58 -1.76
N VAL A 57 -9.86 4.29 -2.12
CA VAL A 57 -11.11 3.75 -2.67
C VAL A 57 -12.23 3.78 -1.64
N ILE A 58 -11.99 3.26 -0.43
CA ILE A 58 -12.97 3.22 0.68
C ILE A 58 -13.48 4.63 1.00
N PHE A 59 -12.58 5.62 1.06
CA PHE A 59 -12.93 7.02 1.35
C PHE A 59 -13.37 7.80 0.11
N ARG A 60 -13.54 7.14 -1.05
CA ARG A 60 -13.99 7.73 -2.32
C ARG A 60 -13.08 8.87 -2.81
N VAL A 61 -11.79 8.76 -2.56
CA VAL A 61 -10.76 9.72 -3.03
C VAL A 61 -10.09 9.21 -4.30
N TYR A 62 -10.08 7.91 -4.52
CA TYR A 62 -9.39 7.25 -5.62
C TYR A 62 -9.92 7.68 -7.00
N ASP A 63 -11.24 7.65 -7.22
CA ASP A 63 -11.82 8.00 -8.51
C ASP A 63 -11.56 9.47 -8.91
N PRO A 64 -11.71 10.46 -8.00
CA PRO A 64 -11.23 11.82 -8.24
C PRO A 64 -9.76 11.89 -8.67
N ILE A 65 -8.86 11.15 -7.98
CA ILE A 65 -7.42 11.14 -8.31
C ILE A 65 -7.20 10.61 -9.73
N ILE A 66 -7.78 9.47 -10.09
CA ILE A 66 -7.61 8.87 -11.42
C ILE A 66 -8.15 9.79 -12.51
N ARG A 67 -9.29 10.43 -12.30
CA ARG A 67 -9.86 11.39 -13.27
C ARG A 67 -8.97 12.62 -13.45
N PHE A 68 -8.45 13.17 -12.36
CA PHE A 68 -7.50 14.26 -12.42
C PHE A 68 -6.22 13.89 -13.17
N LEU A 69 -5.66 12.71 -12.87
CA LEU A 69 -4.45 12.22 -13.57
C LEU A 69 -4.69 11.93 -15.05
N ALA A 70 -5.89 11.47 -15.43
CA ALA A 70 -6.25 11.22 -16.81
C ALA A 70 -6.37 12.52 -17.65
N LYS A 71 -6.83 13.62 -17.01
CA LYS A 71 -7.00 14.93 -17.68
C LYS A 71 -6.52 16.06 -16.76
N PRO A 72 -5.20 16.19 -16.53
CA PRO A 72 -4.67 17.07 -15.48
C PRO A 72 -4.97 18.55 -15.72
N PHE A 73 -5.12 18.99 -16.97
CA PHE A 73 -5.40 20.38 -17.30
C PHE A 73 -6.91 20.72 -17.33
N HIS A 74 -7.79 19.70 -17.23
CA HIS A 74 -9.23 19.94 -17.19
C HIS A 74 -9.63 20.41 -15.79
N ARG A 75 -10.21 21.62 -15.71
CA ARG A 75 -10.61 22.27 -14.44
C ARG A 75 -9.49 22.26 -13.38
N PHE A 76 -8.24 22.46 -13.80
CA PHE A 76 -7.05 22.34 -12.96
C PHE A 76 -7.18 23.04 -11.61
N GLY A 77 -7.58 24.32 -11.58
CA GLY A 77 -7.71 25.09 -10.34
C GLY A 77 -8.70 24.47 -9.33
N ARG A 78 -9.86 23.98 -9.82
CA ARG A 78 -10.86 23.32 -8.94
C ARG A 78 -10.36 21.97 -8.42
N ASN A 79 -9.69 21.19 -9.26
CA ASN A 79 -9.06 19.93 -8.85
C ASN A 79 -8.01 20.18 -7.77
N VAL A 80 -7.13 21.14 -7.99
CA VAL A 80 -6.10 21.50 -7.00
C VAL A 80 -6.74 21.90 -5.66
N LEU A 81 -7.74 22.77 -5.66
CA LEU A 81 -8.46 23.16 -4.44
C LEU A 81 -9.11 21.96 -3.74
N TYR A 82 -9.69 21.03 -4.49
CA TYR A 82 -10.25 19.79 -3.94
C TYR A 82 -9.19 18.91 -3.28
N PHE A 83 -8.00 18.78 -3.90
CA PHE A 83 -6.94 17.89 -3.41
C PHE A 83 -6.04 18.51 -2.35
N ILE A 84 -5.98 19.84 -2.18
CA ILE A 84 -5.17 20.48 -1.14
C ILE A 84 -5.44 19.90 0.26
N PRO A 85 -6.67 19.84 0.79
CA PRO A 85 -6.91 19.28 2.12
C PRO A 85 -6.55 17.80 2.21
N ILE A 86 -6.77 17.02 1.15
CA ILE A 86 -6.39 15.61 1.09
C ILE A 86 -4.87 15.46 1.11
N GLY A 87 -4.15 16.26 0.34
CA GLY A 87 -2.69 16.24 0.29
C GLY A 87 -2.06 16.66 1.63
N ILE A 88 -2.55 17.74 2.23
CA ILE A 88 -2.11 18.19 3.56
C ILE A 88 -2.39 17.07 4.59
N GLY A 89 -3.59 16.50 4.57
CA GLY A 89 -3.95 15.38 5.43
C GLY A 89 -3.04 14.18 5.22
N ALA A 90 -2.72 13.80 3.98
CA ALA A 90 -1.83 12.69 3.70
C ALA A 90 -0.42 12.92 4.26
N VAL A 91 0.13 14.12 4.10
CA VAL A 91 1.45 14.47 4.69
C VAL A 91 1.38 14.39 6.22
N ILE A 92 0.33 14.95 6.84
CA ILE A 92 0.14 14.85 8.29
C ILE A 92 0.05 13.37 8.73
N GLY A 93 -0.72 12.55 8.04
CA GLY A 93 -0.89 11.12 8.34
C GLY A 93 0.44 10.36 8.23
N ILE A 94 1.21 10.61 7.18
CA ILE A 94 2.53 10.05 6.96
C ILE A 94 3.47 10.43 8.11
N VAL A 95 3.55 11.72 8.45
CA VAL A 95 4.45 12.20 9.53
C VAL A 95 4.02 11.68 10.89
N LEU A 96 2.74 11.77 11.24
CA LEU A 96 2.23 11.26 12.52
C LEU A 96 2.50 9.77 12.69
N PHE A 97 2.25 8.98 11.63
CA PHE A 97 2.48 7.55 11.72
C PHE A 97 3.98 7.21 11.72
N SER A 98 4.82 8.00 11.04
CA SER A 98 6.28 7.85 11.11
C SER A 98 6.81 8.07 12.52
N ILE A 99 6.25 9.03 13.28
CA ILE A 99 6.58 9.23 14.71
C ILE A 99 6.22 7.99 15.53
N VAL A 100 5.05 7.40 15.27
CA VAL A 100 4.62 6.17 15.96
C VAL A 100 5.55 5.01 15.63
N VAL A 101 5.92 4.86 14.36
CA VAL A 101 6.83 3.80 13.90
C VAL A 101 8.20 3.94 14.53
N ASP A 102 8.79 5.13 14.48
CA ASP A 102 10.11 5.39 15.06
C ASP A 102 10.13 5.08 16.57
N ALA A 103 9.15 5.58 17.31
CA ALA A 103 9.02 5.31 18.75
C ALA A 103 8.80 3.81 19.05
N ALA A 104 8.03 3.13 18.21
CA ALA A 104 7.73 1.71 18.36
C ALA A 104 8.95 0.83 18.08
N PHE A 105 9.68 1.10 17.01
CA PHE A 105 10.90 0.38 16.65
C PHE A 105 12.05 0.66 17.62
N GLY A 106 12.16 1.88 18.14
CA GLY A 106 13.20 2.25 19.12
C GLY A 106 13.13 1.44 20.41
N ARG A 107 11.95 0.88 20.77
CA ARG A 107 11.80 0.15 22.04
C ARG A 107 11.24 -1.26 21.90
N PHE A 108 10.35 -1.50 20.94
CA PHE A 108 9.57 -2.72 20.81
C PHE A 108 9.65 -3.31 19.39
N ALA A 109 10.82 -3.21 18.74
CA ALA A 109 11.03 -3.62 17.36
C ALA A 109 10.48 -5.02 17.06
N ALA A 110 10.83 -6.02 17.90
CA ALA A 110 10.38 -7.40 17.72
C ALA A 110 8.85 -7.54 17.71
N GLN A 111 8.19 -6.85 18.63
CA GLN A 111 6.73 -6.93 18.79
C GLN A 111 6.00 -6.24 17.64
N PHE A 112 6.51 -5.08 17.19
CA PHE A 112 5.94 -4.38 16.04
C PHE A 112 6.21 -5.10 14.71
N ILE A 113 7.34 -5.77 14.57
CA ILE A 113 7.59 -6.66 13.42
C ILE A 113 6.56 -7.81 13.41
N CYS A 114 6.25 -8.40 14.56
CA CYS A 114 5.18 -9.40 14.66
C CYS A 114 3.80 -8.83 14.27
N LEU A 115 3.49 -7.58 14.66
CA LEU A 115 2.30 -6.88 14.20
C LEU A 115 2.28 -6.80 12.66
N PHE A 116 3.40 -6.42 12.03
CA PHE A 116 3.50 -6.27 10.59
C PHE A 116 3.41 -7.61 9.84
N ILE A 117 4.01 -8.67 10.38
CA ILE A 117 3.81 -10.04 9.85
C ILE A 117 2.32 -10.41 9.96
N GLY A 118 1.66 -10.06 11.06
CA GLY A 118 0.22 -10.22 11.21
C GLY A 118 -0.57 -9.52 10.10
N PHE A 119 -0.24 -8.28 9.79
CA PHE A 119 -0.87 -7.57 8.66
C PHE A 119 -0.68 -8.31 7.33
N VAL A 120 0.52 -8.82 7.05
CA VAL A 120 0.80 -9.60 5.84
C VAL A 120 -0.02 -10.88 5.79
N VAL A 121 -0.08 -11.62 6.91
CA VAL A 121 -0.88 -12.86 7.01
C VAL A 121 -2.36 -12.58 6.82
N GLY A 122 -2.87 -11.46 7.34
CA GLY A 122 -4.28 -11.06 7.18
C GLY A 122 -4.67 -10.70 5.74
N THR A 123 -3.73 -10.15 4.93
CA THR A 123 -3.98 -9.87 3.50
C THR A 123 -3.80 -11.08 2.60
N PHE A 124 -3.09 -12.12 3.05
CA PHE A 124 -2.76 -13.30 2.24
C PHE A 124 -3.98 -13.96 1.57
N PRO A 125 -5.13 -14.17 2.25
CA PRO A 125 -6.32 -14.75 1.61
C PRO A 125 -6.85 -13.95 0.42
N SER A 126 -6.76 -12.61 0.44
CA SER A 126 -7.16 -11.77 -0.68
C SER A 126 -6.21 -11.92 -1.87
N LEU A 127 -4.89 -11.83 -1.63
CA LEU A 127 -3.89 -12.06 -2.66
C LEU A 127 -4.01 -13.46 -3.27
N TYR A 128 -4.27 -14.47 -2.45
CA TYR A 128 -4.47 -15.83 -2.92
C TYR A 128 -5.70 -15.97 -3.82
N ARG A 129 -6.82 -15.30 -3.47
CA ARG A 129 -8.01 -15.25 -4.33
C ARG A 129 -7.73 -14.53 -5.65
N GLN A 130 -7.05 -13.39 -5.61
CA GLN A 130 -6.64 -12.63 -6.80
C GLN A 130 -5.82 -13.49 -7.76
N ALA A 131 -4.81 -14.20 -7.24
CA ALA A 131 -3.99 -15.11 -8.04
C ALA A 131 -4.79 -16.24 -8.73
N GLY A 132 -5.95 -16.62 -8.17
CA GLY A 132 -6.81 -17.66 -8.70
C GLY A 132 -7.90 -17.19 -9.64
N LYS A 133 -8.14 -15.89 -9.84
CA LYS A 133 -9.26 -15.36 -10.64
C LYS A 133 -9.27 -15.88 -12.09
N GLN A 134 -8.11 -16.05 -12.70
CA GLN A 134 -7.96 -16.56 -14.08
C GLN A 134 -7.53 -18.03 -14.14
N GLY A 135 -7.75 -18.78 -13.07
CA GLY A 135 -7.32 -20.16 -12.96
C GLY A 135 -5.89 -20.34 -12.46
N ARG A 136 -5.54 -21.58 -12.13
CA ARG A 136 -4.20 -21.97 -11.65
C ARG A 136 -3.69 -23.12 -12.49
N ASN A 137 -2.43 -23.03 -12.87
CA ASN A 137 -1.73 -24.11 -13.58
C ASN A 137 -0.38 -24.40 -12.90
N PRO A 138 0.28 -25.51 -13.20
CA PRO A 138 1.59 -25.86 -12.62
C PRO A 138 2.65 -24.79 -12.82
N THR A 139 2.66 -24.08 -13.95
CA THR A 139 3.62 -23.00 -14.24
C THR A 139 3.49 -21.86 -13.24
N HIS A 140 2.27 -21.50 -12.83
CA HIS A 140 2.04 -20.45 -11.83
C HIS A 140 2.63 -20.82 -10.47
N TRP A 141 2.55 -22.10 -10.07
CA TRP A 141 3.17 -22.58 -8.84
C TRP A 141 4.71 -22.61 -8.91
N ILE A 142 5.27 -22.86 -10.10
CA ILE A 142 6.73 -22.76 -10.33
C ILE A 142 7.16 -21.28 -10.16
N ILE A 143 6.42 -20.33 -10.74
CA ILE A 143 6.67 -18.89 -10.59
C ILE A 143 6.60 -18.49 -9.11
N PHE A 144 5.57 -18.94 -8.40
CA PHE A 144 5.44 -18.71 -6.96
C PHE A 144 6.64 -19.25 -6.17
N ALA A 145 7.00 -20.50 -6.38
CA ALA A 145 8.10 -21.14 -5.66
C ALA A 145 9.45 -20.48 -5.99
N ALA A 146 9.71 -20.19 -7.28
CA ALA A 146 10.92 -19.51 -7.71
C ALA A 146 11.03 -18.11 -7.07
N ALA A 147 9.97 -17.32 -7.11
CA ALA A 147 9.95 -16.00 -6.49
C ALA A 147 10.15 -16.08 -4.97
N ALA A 148 9.50 -17.02 -4.28
CA ALA A 148 9.65 -17.23 -2.85
C ALA A 148 11.08 -17.60 -2.46
N VAL A 149 11.70 -18.56 -3.19
CA VAL A 149 13.08 -18.99 -2.91
C VAL A 149 14.07 -17.88 -3.22
N VAL A 150 13.94 -17.23 -4.36
CA VAL A 150 14.87 -16.15 -4.76
C VAL A 150 14.86 -15.02 -3.75
N ILE A 151 13.67 -14.50 -3.36
CA ILE A 151 13.61 -13.40 -2.40
C ILE A 151 14.07 -13.85 -1.00
N PHE A 152 13.73 -15.08 -0.59
CA PHE A 152 14.20 -15.65 0.68
C PHE A 152 15.71 -15.69 0.75
N VAL A 153 16.37 -16.22 -0.31
CA VAL A 153 17.83 -16.28 -0.37
C VAL A 153 18.48 -14.91 -0.43
N ILE A 154 17.95 -14.01 -1.27
CA ILE A 154 18.44 -12.61 -1.34
C ILE A 154 18.41 -11.97 0.05
N MET A 155 17.36 -12.18 0.81
CA MET A 155 17.21 -11.60 2.14
C MET A 155 18.12 -12.24 3.18
N LEU A 156 18.30 -13.56 3.13
CA LEU A 156 19.24 -14.23 4.03
C LEU A 156 20.69 -13.78 3.81
N VAL A 157 21.08 -13.60 2.53
CA VAL A 157 22.47 -13.23 2.18
C VAL A 157 22.68 -11.71 2.27
N GLY A 158 21.72 -10.93 1.82
CA GLY A 158 21.82 -9.47 1.72
C GLY A 158 21.42 -8.74 3.01
N GLY A 159 20.51 -9.31 3.80
CA GLY A 159 19.93 -8.65 4.96
C GLY A 159 20.95 -8.27 6.04
N GLN A 160 21.93 -9.14 6.31
CA GLN A 160 22.96 -8.86 7.32
C GLN A 160 23.89 -7.70 6.92
N SER A 161 24.18 -7.54 5.64
CA SER A 161 25.05 -6.47 5.14
C SER A 161 24.35 -5.13 5.01
N MET A 162 23.02 -5.09 4.90
CA MET A 162 22.24 -3.86 4.75
C MET A 162 21.71 -3.30 6.08
N ILE A 163 21.52 -4.15 7.09
CA ILE A 163 21.02 -3.71 8.41
C ILE A 163 22.04 -2.80 9.10
N ASP A 164 23.34 -3.04 8.91
CA ASP A 164 24.43 -2.26 9.53
C ASP A 164 24.88 -1.07 8.67
N ALA A 165 24.47 -0.97 7.41
CA ALA A 165 24.87 0.13 6.55
C ALA A 165 24.03 1.39 6.82
N THR A 166 24.70 2.54 6.93
CA THR A 166 24.01 3.83 6.82
C THR A 166 23.49 3.99 5.40
N PRO A 167 22.16 4.09 5.20
CA PRO A 167 21.61 4.18 3.86
C PRO A 167 22.11 5.45 3.17
N ASN A 168 22.62 5.29 1.95
CA ASN A 168 23.04 6.42 1.12
C ASN A 168 21.87 6.87 0.22
N TRP A 169 22.11 7.95 -0.52
CA TRP A 169 21.13 8.55 -1.41
C TRP A 169 20.55 7.56 -2.45
N PHE A 170 21.37 6.64 -3.00
CA PHE A 170 20.93 5.65 -3.98
C PHE A 170 20.07 4.55 -3.33
N ILE A 171 20.34 4.19 -2.09
CA ILE A 171 19.50 3.25 -1.33
C ILE A 171 18.12 3.86 -1.10
N TRP A 172 18.05 5.15 -0.76
CA TRP A 172 16.78 5.86 -0.62
C TRP A 172 16.03 6.02 -1.95
N LEU A 173 16.76 6.27 -3.05
CA LEU A 173 16.17 6.29 -4.39
C LEU A 173 15.56 4.92 -4.75
N GLY A 174 16.30 3.84 -4.52
CA GLY A 174 15.82 2.47 -4.71
C GLY A 174 14.62 2.12 -3.80
N SER A 175 14.64 2.58 -2.56
CA SER A 175 13.53 2.43 -1.61
C SER A 175 12.26 3.14 -2.12
N GLY A 176 12.43 4.35 -2.65
CA GLY A 176 11.35 5.09 -3.31
C GLY A 176 10.80 4.36 -4.54
N ALA A 177 11.68 3.74 -5.34
CA ALA A 177 11.26 2.92 -6.48
C ALA A 177 10.47 1.68 -6.02
N LEU A 178 10.86 1.01 -4.94
CA LEU A 178 10.10 -0.10 -4.35
C LEU A 178 8.71 0.36 -3.88
N ILE A 179 8.61 1.56 -3.27
CA ILE A 179 7.32 2.14 -2.91
C ILE A 179 6.49 2.41 -4.16
N GLY A 180 7.11 2.93 -5.22
CA GLY A 180 6.47 3.16 -6.52
C GLY A 180 5.92 1.88 -7.15
N LEU A 181 6.65 0.78 -7.09
CA LEU A 181 6.17 -0.54 -7.52
C LEU A 181 4.93 -0.97 -6.73
N GLY A 182 4.91 -0.77 -5.42
CA GLY A 182 3.73 -1.07 -4.59
C GLY A 182 2.51 -0.20 -4.89
N VAL A 183 2.71 1.01 -5.40
CA VAL A 183 1.61 1.86 -5.89
C VAL A 183 1.04 1.33 -7.21
N ILE A 184 1.91 0.82 -8.09
CA ILE A 184 1.54 0.30 -9.41
C ILE A 184 0.90 -1.09 -9.30
N VAL A 185 1.44 -1.94 -8.40
CA VAL A 185 1.08 -3.35 -8.27
C VAL A 185 0.04 -3.52 -7.16
N PRO A 186 -1.23 -3.81 -7.51
CA PRO A 186 -2.28 -3.98 -6.51
C PRO A 186 -1.95 -5.11 -5.52
N GLY A 187 -2.16 -4.86 -4.22
CA GLY A 187 -1.96 -5.86 -3.18
C GLY A 187 -0.50 -6.09 -2.74
N MET A 188 0.46 -5.43 -3.37
CA MET A 188 1.84 -5.41 -2.89
C MET A 188 2.03 -4.26 -1.90
N SER A 189 2.35 -4.57 -0.64
CA SER A 189 2.74 -3.54 0.33
C SER A 189 4.25 -3.30 0.23
N PRO A 190 4.68 -2.14 -0.28
CA PRO A 190 6.11 -1.85 -0.44
C PRO A 190 6.84 -1.73 0.90
N SER A 191 6.14 -1.36 1.96
CA SER A 191 6.69 -1.25 3.31
C SER A 191 7.29 -2.58 3.80
N ASN A 192 6.75 -3.72 3.34
CA ASN A 192 7.30 -5.02 3.69
C ASN A 192 8.76 -5.15 3.26
N PHE A 193 9.11 -4.73 2.03
CA PHE A 193 10.50 -4.79 1.55
C PHE A 193 11.41 -3.87 2.36
N LEU A 194 10.94 -2.69 2.72
CA LEU A 194 11.72 -1.76 3.54
C LEU A 194 11.98 -2.31 4.95
N ILE A 195 11.01 -3.02 5.53
CA ILE A 195 11.18 -3.71 6.82
C ILE A 195 12.25 -4.78 6.70
N TYR A 196 12.22 -5.59 5.65
CA TYR A 196 13.18 -6.67 5.42
C TYR A 196 14.61 -6.18 5.25
N PHE A 197 14.78 -5.03 4.61
CA PHE A 197 16.10 -4.41 4.45
C PHE A 197 16.53 -3.55 5.64
N GLY A 198 15.76 -3.51 6.73
CA GLY A 198 16.05 -2.66 7.89
C GLY A 198 16.05 -1.16 7.56
N LEU A 199 15.29 -0.77 6.54
CA LEU A 199 15.20 0.62 6.07
C LEU A 199 13.92 1.32 6.52
N TYR A 200 12.94 0.55 7.02
CA TYR A 200 11.61 1.08 7.32
C TYR A 200 11.63 2.04 8.52
N ASP A 201 12.29 1.65 9.60
CA ASP A 201 12.50 2.47 10.80
C ASP A 201 13.33 3.71 10.50
N LYS A 202 14.42 3.55 9.73
CA LYS A 202 15.27 4.65 9.28
C LYS A 202 14.52 5.63 8.36
N MET A 203 13.66 5.11 7.49
CA MET A 203 12.76 5.93 6.66
C MET A 203 11.77 6.70 7.54
N ALA A 204 11.14 6.03 8.50
CA ALA A 204 10.19 6.67 9.40
C ALA A 204 10.85 7.76 10.24
N ALA A 205 12.05 7.52 10.76
CA ALA A 205 12.84 8.53 11.46
C ALA A 205 13.17 9.72 10.55
N GLY A 206 13.67 9.48 9.33
CA GLY A 206 13.98 10.55 8.38
C GLY A 206 12.76 11.39 7.97
N ILE A 207 11.59 10.77 7.83
CA ILE A 207 10.33 11.49 7.54
C ILE A 207 9.91 12.33 8.77
N LYS A 208 9.97 11.74 9.97
CA LYS A 208 9.64 12.43 11.23
C LYS A 208 10.52 13.68 11.43
N ASP A 209 11.81 13.54 11.17
CA ASP A 209 12.80 14.61 11.37
C ASP A 209 12.92 15.57 10.18
N PHE A 210 12.08 15.38 9.13
CA PHE A 210 12.12 16.16 7.89
C PHE A 210 13.48 16.13 7.20
N ASP A 211 14.19 14.99 7.27
CA ASP A 211 15.48 14.82 6.59
C ASP A 211 15.29 14.77 5.07
N PHE A 212 15.66 15.87 4.41
CA PHE A 212 15.57 15.95 2.94
C PHE A 212 16.57 15.03 2.24
N GLY A 213 17.62 14.56 2.91
CA GLY A 213 18.51 13.51 2.39
C GLY A 213 17.82 12.16 2.25
N VAL A 214 16.74 11.93 3.00
CA VAL A 214 15.88 10.76 2.93
C VAL A 214 14.67 11.04 2.01
N ILE A 215 13.94 12.12 2.27
CA ILE A 215 12.64 12.39 1.63
C ILE A 215 12.80 12.65 0.13
N ILE A 216 13.80 13.46 -0.28
CA ILE A 216 13.95 13.80 -1.71
C ILE A 216 14.24 12.56 -2.56
N PRO A 217 15.26 11.72 -2.26
CA PRO A 217 15.52 10.54 -3.08
C PRO A 217 14.38 9.51 -3.03
N LEU A 218 13.68 9.37 -1.89
CA LEU A 218 12.48 8.54 -1.80
C LEU A 218 11.39 8.99 -2.78
N VAL A 219 11.04 10.27 -2.77
CA VAL A 219 10.01 10.83 -3.65
C VAL A 219 10.44 10.75 -5.11
N LEU A 220 11.70 11.06 -5.42
CA LEU A 220 12.23 10.94 -6.77
C LEU A 220 12.19 9.50 -7.27
N GLY A 221 12.62 8.53 -6.44
CA GLY A 221 12.59 7.12 -6.78
C GLY A 221 11.17 6.62 -7.06
N LEU A 222 10.20 7.02 -6.22
CA LEU A 222 8.78 6.73 -6.42
C LEU A 222 8.29 7.30 -7.75
N ILE A 223 8.52 8.58 -8.03
CA ILE A 223 8.06 9.23 -9.26
C ILE A 223 8.68 8.58 -10.49
N VAL A 224 10.00 8.37 -10.50
CA VAL A 224 10.71 7.75 -11.62
C VAL A 224 10.17 6.33 -11.85
N CYS A 225 10.00 5.53 -10.79
CA CYS A 225 9.46 4.19 -10.91
C CYS A 225 8.06 4.20 -11.51
N VAL A 226 7.15 5.05 -11.01
CA VAL A 226 5.79 5.14 -11.53
C VAL A 226 5.79 5.56 -13.00
N LEU A 227 6.58 6.56 -13.38
CA LEU A 227 6.63 7.04 -14.78
C LEU A 227 7.20 6.00 -15.75
N VAL A 228 8.23 5.27 -15.32
CA VAL A 228 8.93 4.31 -16.19
C VAL A 228 8.21 2.97 -16.24
N PHE A 229 7.76 2.46 -15.09
CA PHE A 229 7.28 1.08 -14.97
C PHE A 229 5.76 0.94 -15.01
N ALA A 230 4.97 2.01 -14.84
CA ALA A 230 3.51 1.89 -14.81
C ALA A 230 2.95 1.24 -16.09
N LYS A 231 3.46 1.63 -17.26
CA LYS A 231 3.02 1.05 -18.54
C LYS A 231 3.43 -0.41 -18.70
N ALA A 232 4.67 -0.73 -18.31
CA ALA A 232 5.18 -2.11 -18.38
C ALA A 232 4.44 -3.02 -17.39
N ALA A 233 4.16 -2.54 -16.17
CA ALA A 233 3.39 -3.28 -15.19
C ALA A 233 1.94 -3.49 -15.65
N ALA A 234 1.27 -2.46 -16.15
CA ALA A 234 -0.07 -2.59 -16.71
C ALA A 234 -0.10 -3.64 -17.83
N TRP A 235 0.83 -3.56 -18.78
CA TRP A 235 0.96 -4.55 -19.86
C TRP A 235 1.17 -5.97 -19.30
N ALA A 236 2.03 -6.14 -18.30
CA ALA A 236 2.31 -7.45 -17.70
C ALA A 236 1.07 -8.01 -16.96
N PHE A 237 0.31 -7.17 -16.27
CA PHE A 237 -0.95 -7.57 -15.65
C PHE A 237 -2.03 -7.94 -16.67
N ASP A 238 -2.13 -7.18 -17.78
CA ASP A 238 -3.10 -7.47 -18.83
C ASP A 238 -2.83 -8.81 -19.53
N HIS A 239 -1.55 -9.16 -19.73
CA HIS A 239 -1.17 -10.36 -20.49
C HIS A 239 -0.87 -11.57 -19.60
N TYR A 240 -0.40 -11.37 -18.38
CA TYR A 240 0.10 -12.42 -17.46
C TYR A 240 -0.50 -12.33 -16.06
N TYR A 241 -1.74 -11.91 -15.94
CA TYR A 241 -2.42 -11.64 -14.66
C TYR A 241 -2.16 -12.71 -13.58
N ALA A 242 -2.48 -13.98 -13.88
CA ALA A 242 -2.30 -15.07 -12.92
C ALA A 242 -0.83 -15.29 -12.55
N GLY A 243 0.09 -15.19 -13.52
CA GLY A 243 1.53 -15.28 -13.28
C GLY A 243 2.04 -14.18 -12.38
N MET A 244 1.63 -12.93 -12.64
CA MET A 244 2.01 -11.76 -11.84
C MET A 244 1.54 -11.91 -10.38
N TYR A 245 0.31 -12.31 -10.14
CA TYR A 245 -0.18 -12.53 -8.78
C TYR A 245 0.49 -13.70 -8.06
N HIS A 246 0.85 -14.78 -8.77
CA HIS A 246 1.64 -15.85 -8.18
C HIS A 246 3.08 -15.42 -7.88
N PHE A 247 3.68 -14.58 -8.73
CA PHE A 247 4.97 -13.95 -8.45
C PHE A 247 4.91 -13.10 -7.17
N ILE A 248 3.91 -12.22 -7.04
CA ILE A 248 3.69 -11.39 -5.85
C ILE A 248 3.49 -12.26 -4.60
N LEU A 249 2.63 -13.29 -4.69
CA LEU A 249 2.43 -14.24 -3.58
C LEU A 249 3.75 -14.90 -3.15
N GLY A 250 4.56 -15.33 -4.12
CA GLY A 250 5.87 -15.91 -3.85
C GLY A 250 6.80 -14.93 -3.13
N MET A 251 6.86 -13.69 -3.61
CA MET A 251 7.65 -12.65 -2.96
C MET A 251 7.17 -12.37 -1.53
N VAL A 252 5.87 -12.28 -1.30
CA VAL A 252 5.27 -12.05 0.02
C VAL A 252 5.60 -13.20 0.98
N VAL A 253 5.45 -14.46 0.54
CA VAL A 253 5.76 -15.62 1.38
C VAL A 253 7.25 -15.72 1.64
N GLY A 254 8.09 -15.63 0.62
CA GLY A 254 9.55 -15.75 0.74
C GLY A 254 10.13 -14.68 1.68
N SER A 255 9.69 -13.43 1.51
CA SER A 255 10.11 -12.33 2.37
C SER A 255 9.61 -12.50 3.81
N SER A 256 8.34 -12.88 4.01
CA SER A 256 7.79 -13.13 5.34
C SER A 256 8.53 -14.25 6.07
N LEU A 257 8.91 -15.31 5.37
CA LEU A 257 9.71 -16.39 5.95
C LEU A 257 11.13 -15.93 6.30
N ALA A 258 11.74 -15.08 5.47
CA ALA A 258 13.08 -14.57 5.71
C ALA A 258 13.18 -13.67 6.96
N ILE A 259 12.12 -12.95 7.31
CA ILE A 259 12.12 -12.04 8.46
C ILE A 259 12.29 -12.77 9.79
N PHE A 260 11.89 -14.05 9.88
CA PHE A 260 12.04 -14.82 11.11
C PHE A 260 13.50 -15.00 11.50
N PRO A 261 14.38 -15.60 10.66
CA PRO A 261 15.79 -15.77 11.00
C PRO A 261 16.58 -14.46 11.01
N THR A 262 16.19 -13.47 10.22
CA THR A 262 16.99 -12.25 10.07
C THR A 262 16.63 -11.15 11.09
N VAL A 263 15.39 -11.10 11.55
CA VAL A 263 14.92 -10.02 12.42
C VAL A 263 14.24 -10.55 13.69
N VAL A 264 13.26 -11.47 13.56
CA VAL A 264 12.45 -11.91 14.71
C VAL A 264 13.33 -12.66 15.72
N PHE A 265 14.02 -13.71 15.30
CA PHE A 265 14.82 -14.51 16.25
C PHE A 265 15.93 -13.70 16.93
N PRO A 266 16.72 -12.85 16.22
CA PRO A 266 17.69 -11.98 16.88
C PRO A 266 17.09 -11.03 17.91
N SER A 267 15.89 -10.52 17.67
CA SER A 267 15.21 -9.57 18.59
C SER A 267 14.73 -10.22 19.90
N PHE A 268 14.61 -11.55 19.96
CA PHE A 268 14.26 -12.29 21.19
C PHE A 268 15.48 -12.85 21.92
N THR A 269 16.69 -12.48 21.52
CA THR A 269 17.92 -12.79 22.27
C THR A 269 18.04 -11.90 23.51
N ALA A 270 18.96 -12.25 24.42
CA ALA A 270 19.17 -11.50 25.66
C ALA A 270 19.50 -10.01 25.41
N SER A 271 20.26 -9.71 24.34
CA SER A 271 20.57 -8.34 23.93
C SER A 271 19.34 -7.59 23.43
N GLY A 272 18.55 -8.18 22.53
CA GLY A 272 17.33 -7.56 22.00
C GLY A 272 16.23 -7.34 23.05
N LEU A 273 16.16 -8.20 24.09
CA LEU A 273 15.22 -8.03 25.20
C LEU A 273 15.67 -6.98 26.21
N ALA A 274 16.99 -6.78 26.38
CA ALA A 274 17.52 -5.78 27.29
C ALA A 274 17.10 -4.36 26.88
N ASP A 275 17.12 -4.05 25.58
CA ASP A 275 16.69 -2.76 25.05
C ASP A 275 15.20 -2.48 25.32
N ALA A 276 14.35 -3.51 25.22
CA ALA A 276 12.93 -3.42 25.49
C ALA A 276 12.62 -3.42 27.00
N ARG A 277 13.58 -3.79 27.87
CA ARG A 277 13.38 -4.01 29.31
C ARG A 277 12.22 -5.00 29.62
N LEU A 278 12.06 -6.01 28.78
CA LEU A 278 11.03 -7.03 28.91
C LEU A 278 11.64 -8.39 29.26
N SER A 279 10.95 -9.17 30.09
CA SER A 279 11.27 -10.58 30.22
C SER A 279 10.79 -11.36 28.99
N LEU A 280 11.46 -12.45 28.64
CA LEU A 280 11.11 -13.26 27.47
C LEU A 280 9.63 -13.68 27.42
N PRO A 281 8.99 -14.17 28.51
CA PRO A 281 7.57 -14.50 28.48
C PRO A 281 6.67 -13.31 28.13
N VAL A 282 6.94 -12.15 28.72
CA VAL A 282 6.15 -10.92 28.47
C VAL A 282 6.34 -10.45 27.04
N ALA A 283 7.57 -10.48 26.53
CA ALA A 283 7.88 -10.12 25.15
C ALA A 283 7.17 -11.03 24.15
N LEU A 284 7.13 -12.34 24.40
CA LEU A 284 6.43 -13.31 23.55
C LEU A 284 4.91 -13.10 23.58
N VAL A 285 4.31 -12.93 24.76
CA VAL A 285 2.86 -12.65 24.86
C VAL A 285 2.50 -11.38 24.12
N PHE A 286 3.30 -10.33 24.27
CA PHE A 286 3.07 -9.06 23.57
C PHE A 286 3.21 -9.20 22.05
N ALA A 287 4.23 -9.93 21.57
CA ALA A 287 4.44 -10.19 20.14
C ALA A 287 3.27 -10.99 19.55
N VAL A 288 2.82 -12.06 20.23
CA VAL A 288 1.67 -12.86 19.79
C VAL A 288 0.38 -12.04 19.78
N ALA A 289 0.15 -11.22 20.81
CA ALA A 289 -1.02 -10.35 20.86
C ALA A 289 -1.03 -9.36 19.68
N LEU A 290 0.10 -8.70 19.39
CA LEU A 290 0.23 -7.78 18.28
C LEU A 290 0.13 -8.49 16.91
N PHE A 291 0.67 -9.70 16.77
CA PHE A 291 0.49 -10.51 15.56
C PHE A 291 -1.00 -10.81 15.31
N ILE A 292 -1.74 -11.22 16.34
CA ILE A 292 -3.18 -11.48 16.24
C ILE A 292 -3.95 -10.21 15.87
N VAL A 293 -3.63 -9.08 16.51
CA VAL A 293 -4.25 -7.79 16.22
C VAL A 293 -3.99 -7.39 14.77
N GLY A 294 -2.75 -7.50 14.29
CA GLY A 294 -2.40 -7.22 12.90
C GLY A 294 -3.15 -8.10 11.92
N THR A 295 -3.21 -9.41 12.20
CA THR A 295 -3.91 -10.39 11.35
C THR A 295 -5.40 -10.07 11.24
N ILE A 296 -6.06 -9.82 12.37
CA ILE A 296 -7.50 -9.52 12.41
C ILE A 296 -7.78 -8.18 11.71
N ALA A 297 -7.00 -7.15 12.02
CA ALA A 297 -7.19 -5.83 11.42
C ALA A 297 -7.05 -5.89 9.90
N SER A 298 -5.97 -6.48 9.40
CA SER A 298 -5.71 -6.60 7.97
C SER A 298 -6.73 -7.48 7.25
N TRP A 299 -7.16 -8.58 7.86
CA TRP A 299 -8.20 -9.44 7.32
C TRP A 299 -9.56 -8.73 7.21
N LEU A 300 -9.94 -7.90 8.21
CA LEU A 300 -11.14 -7.09 8.16
C LEU A 300 -11.06 -6.06 7.02
N PHE A 301 -9.94 -5.36 6.88
CA PHE A 301 -9.72 -4.43 5.78
C PHE A 301 -9.76 -5.11 4.42
N SER A 302 -9.12 -6.25 4.28
CA SER A 302 -9.14 -7.05 3.04
C SER A 302 -10.55 -7.48 2.64
N ARG A 303 -11.41 -7.82 3.61
CA ARG A 303 -12.83 -8.10 3.35
C ARG A 303 -13.63 -6.87 2.91
N LEU A 304 -13.33 -5.71 3.48
CA LEU A 304 -13.96 -4.46 3.06
C LEU A 304 -13.55 -4.10 1.63
N GLU A 305 -12.28 -4.27 1.29
CA GLU A 305 -11.75 -4.08 -0.07
C GLU A 305 -12.46 -4.98 -1.09
N ASP A 306 -12.55 -6.27 -0.81
CA ASP A 306 -13.24 -7.23 -1.68
C ASP A 306 -14.70 -6.83 -1.92
N ARG A 307 -15.42 -6.35 -0.90
CA ARG A 307 -16.80 -5.87 -1.05
C ARG A 307 -16.91 -4.63 -1.92
N VAL A 308 -16.00 -3.67 -1.73
CA VAL A 308 -16.00 -2.41 -2.49
C VAL A 308 -15.62 -2.66 -3.95
N SER A 309 -14.66 -3.55 -4.23
CA SER A 309 -14.26 -3.90 -5.59
C SER A 309 -15.38 -4.61 -6.36
N VAL A 310 -16.09 -5.56 -5.73
CA VAL A 310 -17.24 -6.24 -6.34
C VAL A 310 -18.39 -5.27 -6.64
N GLN A 311 -18.67 -4.33 -5.73
CA GLN A 311 -19.70 -3.31 -5.99
C GLN A 311 -19.33 -2.41 -7.16
N ARG A 312 -18.04 -2.08 -7.30
CA ARG A 312 -17.55 -1.26 -8.41
C ARG A 312 -17.67 -1.99 -9.74
N GLU A 313 -17.19 -3.24 -9.81
CA GLU A 313 -17.34 -4.09 -11.02
C GLU A 313 -18.82 -4.23 -11.44
N ALA A 314 -19.73 -4.38 -10.47
CA ALA A 314 -21.17 -4.45 -10.74
C ALA A 314 -21.75 -3.13 -11.29
N ILE A 315 -21.30 -1.97 -10.78
CA ILE A 315 -21.72 -0.65 -11.27
C ILE A 315 -21.17 -0.41 -12.69
N GLU A 316 -19.91 -0.73 -12.94
CA GLU A 316 -19.27 -0.59 -14.24
C GLU A 316 -19.94 -1.50 -15.30
N SER A 317 -20.30 -2.73 -14.94
CA SER A 317 -21.00 -3.66 -15.83
C SER A 317 -22.47 -3.29 -16.09
N ALA A 318 -23.10 -2.53 -15.21
CA ALA A 318 -24.46 -2.02 -15.38
C ALA A 318 -24.52 -0.71 -16.19
N ALA A 319 -23.38 -0.04 -16.35
CA ALA A 319 -23.26 1.24 -17.05
C ALA A 319 -22.73 1.12 -18.49
N GLY A 320 -22.23 -0.06 -18.91
CA GLY A 320 -21.74 -0.39 -20.26
C GLY A 320 -22.73 -1.30 -21.01
#